data_34bcd1a944d7e2585f5e6eafc120c6f0
#
_entry.id   34bcd1a944d7e2585f5e6eafc120c6f0
#
_cell.length_a   1.000
_cell.length_b   1.000
_cell.length_c   1.000
_cell.angle_alpha   90.00
_cell.angle_beta   90.00
_cell.angle_gamma   90.00
#
_symmetry.space_group_name_H-M   'P 1'
#
loop_
_entity.id
_entity.type
_entity.pdbx_description
1 polymer ?
#
loop_
_entity_poly.entity_id
_entity_poly.type
_entity_poly.pdbx_seq_one_letter_code
_entity_poly.pdbx_strand_id
1 'polypeptide(L)'
;MSNGLTKAIAYNMVCGFAKDELYSGVTTIRTVGGLGDFDTRLRDDIAAGKKPGPRILAANEGISVPGGHMAGSVAIAAGSIEEALQHLEIGKAQKVDLVKLMI
;
A
#
# COMPACT_ATOMS: atom_id res chain seq x y z
N MET A 1 -4.58 -7.95 -9.71
CA MET A 1 -5.49 -9.01 -9.25
C MET A 1 -6.83 -8.83 -9.92
N SER A 2 -7.36 -9.89 -10.48
CA SER A 2 -8.42 -9.81 -11.46
C SER A 2 -9.83 -9.98 -10.90
N ASN A 3 -10.02 -10.47 -9.66
CA ASN A 3 -11.36 -10.69 -9.13
C ASN A 3 -11.42 -10.45 -7.62
N GLY A 4 -12.65 -10.34 -7.11
CA GLY A 4 -12.89 -10.03 -5.70
C GLY A 4 -12.43 -11.12 -4.73
N LEU A 5 -12.51 -12.38 -5.14
CA LEU A 5 -12.06 -13.50 -4.30
C LEU A 5 -10.55 -13.49 -4.14
N THR A 6 -9.80 -13.28 -5.23
CA THR A 6 -8.34 -13.17 -5.18
C THR A 6 -7.90 -12.00 -4.32
N LYS A 7 -8.56 -10.83 -4.46
CA LYS A 7 -8.28 -9.66 -3.64
C LYS A 7 -8.57 -9.92 -2.16
N ALA A 8 -9.67 -10.59 -1.84
CA ALA A 8 -10.03 -10.91 -0.46
C ALA A 8 -9.00 -11.83 0.19
N ILE A 9 -8.52 -12.86 -0.53
CA ILE A 9 -7.49 -13.76 -0.06
C ILE A 9 -6.19 -13.00 0.18
N ALA A 10 -5.77 -12.17 -0.76
CA ALA A 10 -4.54 -11.38 -0.64
C ALA A 10 -4.63 -10.39 0.51
N TYR A 11 -5.75 -9.72 0.70
CA TYR A 11 -5.95 -8.80 1.81
C TYR A 11 -5.88 -9.51 3.16
N ASN A 12 -6.49 -10.70 3.26
CA ASN A 12 -6.42 -11.50 4.49
C ASN A 12 -5.00 -11.92 4.83
N MET A 13 -4.19 -12.24 3.83
CA MET A 13 -2.76 -12.53 4.03
C MET A 13 -2.02 -11.31 4.59
N VAL A 14 -2.28 -10.13 4.03
CA VAL A 14 -1.67 -8.87 4.50
C VAL A 14 -2.09 -8.59 5.94
N CYS A 15 -3.35 -8.80 6.29
CA CYS A 15 -3.83 -8.67 7.67
C CYS A 15 -3.10 -9.61 8.62
N GLY A 16 -2.84 -10.85 8.19
CA GLY A 16 -2.09 -11.83 8.98
C GLY A 16 -0.65 -11.39 9.23
N PHE A 17 0.01 -10.87 8.23
CA PHE A 17 1.37 -10.34 8.37
C PHE A 17 1.42 -9.16 9.34
N ALA A 18 0.45 -8.25 9.28
CA ALA A 18 0.38 -7.12 10.20
C ALA A 18 0.18 -7.58 11.65
N LYS A 19 -0.67 -8.57 11.87
CA LYS A 19 -0.88 -9.17 13.19
C LYS A 19 0.41 -9.78 13.73
N ASP A 20 1.15 -10.52 12.88
CA ASP A 20 2.41 -11.13 13.26
C ASP A 20 3.45 -10.07 13.65
N GLU A 21 3.53 -8.97 12.90
CA GLU A 21 4.41 -7.85 13.23
C GLU A 21 4.09 -7.27 14.59
N LEU A 22 2.83 -7.02 14.89
CA LEU A 22 2.42 -6.50 16.20
C LEU A 22 2.81 -7.46 17.31
N TYR A 23 2.55 -8.74 17.15
CA TYR A 23 2.82 -9.75 18.17
C TYR A 23 4.31 -10.01 18.37
N SER A 24 5.16 -9.66 17.39
CA SER A 24 6.61 -9.70 17.52
C SER A 24 7.18 -8.48 18.23
N GLY A 25 6.35 -7.51 18.60
CA GLY A 25 6.75 -6.31 19.33
C GLY A 25 6.84 -5.04 18.49
N VAL A 26 6.49 -5.08 17.19
CA VAL A 26 6.49 -3.92 16.32
C VAL A 26 5.14 -3.21 16.42
N THR A 27 5.13 -1.99 16.94
CA THR A 27 3.90 -1.24 17.22
C THR A 27 3.56 -0.17 16.16
N THR A 28 4.53 0.20 15.33
CA THR A 28 4.33 1.17 14.24
C THR A 28 5.19 0.75 13.05
N ILE A 29 4.62 0.77 11.86
CA ILE A 29 5.35 0.49 10.61
C ILE A 29 5.04 1.56 9.57
N ARG A 30 5.95 1.70 8.60
CA ARG A 30 5.77 2.52 7.42
C ARG A 30 5.83 1.61 6.20
N THR A 31 4.78 1.63 5.38
CA THR A 31 4.77 0.87 4.13
C THR A 31 5.30 1.74 2.99
N VAL A 32 6.09 1.16 2.12
CA VAL A 32 6.75 1.88 1.03
C VAL A 32 6.65 1.09 -0.27
N GLY A 33 5.44 0.80 -0.67
CA GLY A 33 5.13 0.03 -1.87
C GLY A 33 4.26 -1.17 -1.52
N GLY A 34 2.97 -1.03 -1.71
CA GLY A 34 2.00 -2.08 -1.46
C GLY A 34 1.18 -2.37 -2.70
N LEU A 35 0.28 -3.33 -2.59
CA LEU A 35 -0.64 -3.70 -3.67
C LEU A 35 -1.88 -2.80 -3.62
N GLY A 36 -2.15 -2.06 -4.68
CA GLY A 36 -3.33 -1.22 -4.78
C GLY A 36 -3.49 -0.29 -3.57
N ASP A 37 -4.64 -0.33 -2.94
CA ASP A 37 -4.97 0.46 -1.75
C ASP A 37 -4.94 -0.37 -0.44
N PHE A 38 -4.33 -1.54 -0.45
CA PHE A 38 -4.36 -2.45 0.69
C PHE A 38 -3.76 -1.84 1.95
N ASP A 39 -2.70 -1.06 1.81
CA ASP A 39 -2.02 -0.48 2.97
C ASP A 39 -2.90 0.55 3.69
N THR A 40 -3.55 1.44 2.97
CA THR A 40 -4.47 2.42 3.58
C THR A 40 -5.72 1.73 4.13
N ARG A 41 -6.23 0.72 3.44
CA ARG A 41 -7.37 -0.06 3.90
C ARG A 41 -7.04 -0.78 5.21
N LEU A 42 -5.88 -1.42 5.29
CA LEU A 42 -5.44 -2.11 6.50
C LEU A 42 -5.21 -1.11 7.65
N ARG A 43 -4.57 0.04 7.36
CA ARG A 43 -4.38 1.11 8.34
C ARG A 43 -5.71 1.52 8.96
N ASP A 44 -6.71 1.75 8.12
CA ASP A 44 -8.01 2.23 8.57
C ASP A 44 -8.78 1.14 9.33
N ASP A 45 -8.69 -0.12 8.90
CA ASP A 45 -9.31 -1.25 9.60
C ASP A 45 -8.69 -1.46 10.99
N ILE A 46 -7.38 -1.31 11.12
CA ILE A 46 -6.71 -1.41 12.41
C ILE A 46 -7.12 -0.24 13.32
N ALA A 47 -7.14 0.98 12.80
CA ALA A 47 -7.54 2.16 13.56
C ALA A 47 -9.00 2.08 14.03
N ALA A 48 -9.86 1.44 13.25
CA ALA A 48 -11.27 1.24 13.59
C ALA A 48 -11.50 0.04 14.52
N GLY A 49 -10.46 -0.71 14.87
CA GLY A 49 -10.58 -1.88 15.74
C GLY A 49 -11.08 -3.14 15.05
N LYS A 50 -11.15 -3.16 13.72
CA LYS A 50 -11.64 -4.31 12.95
C LYS A 50 -10.61 -5.42 12.79
N LYS A 51 -9.32 -5.07 12.84
CA LYS A 51 -8.19 -6.01 12.68
C LYS A 51 -7.12 -5.68 13.69
N PRO A 52 -6.42 -6.70 14.26
CA PRO A 52 -5.24 -6.45 15.08
C PRO A 52 -4.04 -6.10 14.20
N GLY A 53 -3.23 -5.16 14.63
CA GLY A 53 -2.03 -4.79 13.91
C GLY A 53 -1.38 -3.52 14.46
N PRO A 54 -0.17 -3.19 13.96
CA PRO A 54 0.53 -1.98 14.38
C PRO A 54 -0.11 -0.74 13.77
N ARG A 55 0.29 0.43 14.24
CA ARG A 55 -0.02 1.69 13.57
C ARG A 55 0.70 1.71 12.22
N ILE A 56 0.00 2.06 11.16
CA ILE A 56 0.54 2.04 9.80
C ILE A 56 0.57 3.46 9.23
N LEU A 57 1.74 3.84 8.70
CA LEU A 57 1.90 4.99 7.83
C LEU A 57 1.98 4.43 6.40
N ALA A 58 0.97 4.71 5.59
CA ALA A 58 0.74 3.97 4.36
C ALA A 58 1.05 4.80 3.12
N ALA A 59 1.74 4.19 2.15
CA ALA A 59 2.03 4.77 0.83
C ALA A 59 1.20 4.16 -0.29
N ASN A 60 0.68 2.95 -0.10
CA ASN A 60 0.09 2.14 -1.18
C ASN A 60 1.11 1.87 -2.29
N GLU A 61 0.69 1.90 -3.56
CA GLU A 61 1.61 1.64 -4.66
C GLU A 61 2.65 2.75 -4.79
N GLY A 62 3.90 2.38 -5.06
CA GLY A 62 4.96 3.32 -5.39
C GLY A 62 4.84 3.87 -6.80
N ILE A 63 5.68 4.82 -7.16
CA ILE A 63 5.76 5.39 -8.51
C ILE A 63 7.14 5.09 -9.06
N SER A 64 7.20 4.56 -10.29
CA SER A 64 8.45 4.23 -10.97
C SER A 64 8.36 4.64 -12.43
N VAL A 65 9.51 4.70 -13.11
CA VAL A 65 9.52 4.88 -14.57
C VAL A 65 9.09 3.58 -15.26
N PRO A 66 8.54 3.63 -16.49
CA PRO A 66 8.19 2.42 -17.25
C PRO A 66 9.42 1.50 -17.36
N GLY A 67 9.22 0.22 -17.04
CA GLY A 67 10.32 -0.75 -17.01
C GLY A 67 11.27 -0.60 -15.82
N GLY A 68 11.01 0.33 -14.91
CA GLY A 68 11.83 0.56 -13.74
C GLY A 68 11.57 -0.43 -12.60
N HIS A 69 12.18 -0.16 -11.45
CA HIS A 69 12.10 -1.04 -10.29
C HIS A 69 10.66 -1.25 -9.82
N MET A 70 10.20 -2.49 -9.79
CA MET A 70 8.88 -2.91 -9.32
C MET A 70 7.70 -2.35 -10.14
N ALA A 71 7.94 -1.71 -11.28
CA ALA A 71 6.88 -1.20 -12.13
C ALA A 71 5.96 -2.32 -12.59
N GLY A 72 4.64 -2.10 -12.49
CA GLY A 72 3.64 -3.10 -12.85
C GLY A 72 3.30 -4.10 -11.75
N SER A 73 4.00 -4.07 -10.60
CA SER A 73 3.68 -4.91 -9.45
C SER A 73 3.25 -4.07 -8.24
N VAL A 74 4.20 -3.61 -7.43
CA VAL A 74 3.92 -2.74 -6.27
C VAL A 74 4.22 -1.27 -6.54
N ALA A 75 4.51 -0.93 -7.82
CA ALA A 75 4.72 0.44 -8.26
C ALA A 75 3.94 0.69 -9.54
N ILE A 76 3.43 1.91 -9.68
CA ILE A 76 2.76 2.37 -10.88
C ILE A 76 3.81 3.00 -11.79
N ALA A 77 3.81 2.61 -13.08
CA ALA A 77 4.72 3.21 -14.05
C ALA A 77 4.27 4.62 -14.43
N ALA A 78 5.20 5.58 -14.39
CA ALA A 78 4.95 6.95 -14.81
C ALA A 78 6.08 7.39 -15.76
N GLY A 79 5.74 7.61 -17.02
CA GLY A 79 6.69 7.99 -18.07
C GLY A 79 6.81 9.49 -18.26
N SER A 80 6.03 10.30 -17.56
CA SER A 80 6.05 11.76 -17.66
C SER A 80 5.66 12.39 -16.33
N ILE A 81 5.91 13.69 -16.21
CA ILE A 81 5.49 14.48 -15.04
C ILE A 81 3.97 14.44 -14.89
N GLU A 82 3.23 14.52 -16.00
CA GLU A 82 1.77 14.48 -15.98
C GLU A 82 1.24 13.17 -15.44
N GLU A 83 1.79 12.03 -15.88
CA GLU A 83 1.41 10.72 -15.35
C GLU A 83 1.75 10.59 -13.86
N ALA A 84 2.91 11.06 -13.44
CA ALA A 84 3.28 11.06 -12.03
C ALA A 84 2.32 11.90 -11.18
N LEU A 85 1.90 13.07 -11.68
CA LEU A 85 0.93 13.91 -10.99
C LEU A 85 -0.45 13.25 -10.89
N GLN A 86 -0.88 12.53 -11.92
CA GLN A 86 -2.12 11.76 -11.88
C GLN A 86 -2.08 10.68 -10.79
N HIS A 87 -0.96 9.98 -10.66
CA HIS A 87 -0.79 8.97 -9.62
C HIS A 87 -0.76 9.60 -8.22
N LEU A 88 -0.18 10.79 -8.08
CA LEU A 88 -0.22 11.52 -6.81
C LEU A 88 -1.65 11.92 -6.43
N GLU A 89 -2.47 12.32 -7.40
CA GLU A 89 -3.89 12.62 -7.14
C GLU A 89 -4.67 11.38 -6.69
N ILE A 90 -4.38 10.21 -7.27
CA ILE A 90 -4.99 8.95 -6.84
C ILE A 90 -4.59 8.66 -5.38
N GLY A 91 -3.32 8.80 -5.05
CA GLY A 91 -2.84 8.61 -3.68
C GLY A 91 -3.49 9.58 -2.69
N LYS A 92 -3.66 10.83 -3.09
CA LYS A 92 -4.37 11.83 -2.29
C LYS A 92 -5.83 11.43 -2.02
N ALA A 93 -6.52 10.91 -3.04
CA ALA A 93 -7.88 10.40 -2.89
C ALA A 93 -7.94 9.19 -1.96
N GLN A 94 -6.91 8.34 -1.95
CA GLN A 94 -6.78 7.21 -1.06
C GLN A 94 -6.29 7.61 0.34
N LYS A 95 -5.95 8.89 0.56
CA LYS A 95 -5.47 9.42 1.84
C LYS A 95 -4.21 8.74 2.34
N VAL A 96 -3.24 8.52 1.44
CA VAL A 96 -1.94 7.99 1.82
C VAL A 96 -1.19 8.96 2.74
N ASP A 97 -0.34 8.43 3.60
CA ASP A 97 0.47 9.22 4.53
C ASP A 97 1.78 9.69 3.90
N LEU A 98 2.26 8.99 2.87
CA LEU A 98 3.53 9.28 2.21
C LEU A 98 3.52 8.78 0.77
N VAL A 99 4.50 9.18 0.00
CA VAL A 99 4.69 8.75 -1.39
C VAL A 99 6.02 8.02 -1.51
N LYS A 100 6.01 6.88 -2.18
CA LYS A 100 7.24 6.12 -2.48
C LYS A 100 7.62 6.31 -3.94
N LEU A 101 8.82 6.80 -4.17
CA LEU A 101 9.43 6.84 -5.50
C LEU A 101 10.47 5.74 -5.60
N MET A 102 10.37 4.93 -6.64
CA MET A 102 11.33 3.84 -6.90
C MET A 102 12.27 4.26 -8.02
N ILE A 103 13.56 4.22 -7.72
CA ILE A 103 14.61 4.70 -8.63
C ILE A 103 15.40 3.53 -9.18
#